data_fc65f0b648235191a67b34f5c2e924c5
#
_entry.id   fc65f0b648235191a67b34f5c2e924c5
#
_cell.length_a   1.000
_cell.length_b   1.000
_cell.length_c   1.000
_cell.angle_alpha   90.00
_cell.angle_beta   90.00
_cell.angle_gamma   90.00
#
_symmetry.space_group_name_H-M   'P 1'
#
loop_
_entity.id
_entity.type
_entity.pdbx_description
1 polymer ?
#
loop_
_entity_poly.entity_id
_entity_poly.type
_entity_poly.pdbx_seq_one_letter_code
_entity_poly.pdbx_strand_id
1 'polypeptide(L)'
;MGNSQSIQKINYEDVQYVIKKSENHILINTLNESEQECLIQNTVNIHKEVELINSLIKNGNKQVKILIYGRNCNDEKLYIKYNQFCSLGFYNVYIYMGGLFEWLMLQDIYGIEEFPTTKKELDILKYKPNKVLNVQLLEY
;
A
#
# COMPACT_ATOMS: atom_id res chain seq x y z
N MET A 1 6.18 -26.80 -1.36
CA MET A 1 6.16 -26.47 -1.07
C MET A 1 5.96 -25.64 -0.66
N GLY A 2 5.77 -25.41 -0.35
CA GLY A 2 5.50 -24.92 0.18
C GLY A 2 5.74 -24.03 0.30
N ASN A 3 5.88 -24.03 -0.12
CA ASN A 3 6.02 -23.02 0.00
C ASN A 3 5.49 -21.97 0.70
N SER A 4 5.43 -21.98 1.50
CA SER A 4 4.85 -21.02 2.37
C SER A 4 5.87 -19.97 2.76
N GLN A 5 6.12 -19.10 1.83
CA GLN A 5 6.93 -17.95 2.14
C GLN A 5 6.13 -17.03 3.02
N SER A 6 6.70 -16.61 4.14
CA SER A 6 6.06 -15.60 4.96
C SER A 6 6.01 -14.29 4.19
N ILE A 7 4.92 -13.56 4.35
CA ILE A 7 4.74 -12.26 3.72
C ILE A 7 5.76 -11.27 4.27
N GLN A 8 6.44 -10.55 3.41
CA GLN A 8 7.42 -9.55 3.82
C GLN A 8 6.71 -8.25 4.19
N LYS A 9 6.87 -7.85 5.43
CA LYS A 9 6.22 -6.63 5.95
C LYS A 9 7.25 -5.57 6.23
N ILE A 10 6.88 -4.32 5.97
CA ILE A 10 7.73 -3.16 6.21
C ILE A 10 7.00 -2.14 7.07
N ASN A 11 7.74 -1.21 7.64
CA ASN A 11 7.15 -0.17 8.48
C ASN A 11 7.16 1.17 7.74
N TYR A 12 6.70 2.23 8.42
CA TYR A 12 6.58 3.55 7.81
C TYR A 12 7.93 4.14 7.42
N GLU A 13 8.99 3.78 8.12
CA GLU A 13 10.33 4.30 7.79
C GLU A 13 10.81 3.79 6.44
N ASP A 14 10.47 2.56 6.11
CA ASP A 14 10.79 2.00 4.80
C ASP A 14 10.08 2.77 3.70
N VAL A 15 8.82 3.15 3.94
CA VAL A 15 8.05 3.92 2.97
C VAL A 15 8.66 5.32 2.82
N GLN A 16 9.04 5.96 3.93
CA GLN A 16 9.71 7.25 3.89
C GLN A 16 11.00 7.18 3.05
N TYR A 17 11.75 6.10 3.24
CA TYR A 17 12.98 5.90 2.48
C TYR A 17 12.71 5.82 0.98
N VAL A 18 11.69 5.05 0.59
CA VAL A 18 11.34 4.86 -0.81
C VAL A 18 10.88 6.17 -1.46
N ILE A 19 10.15 7.00 -0.72
CA ILE A 19 9.70 8.28 -1.24
C ILE A 19 10.90 9.17 -1.59
N LYS A 20 11.94 9.12 -0.76
CA LYS A 20 13.13 9.94 -0.97
C LYS A 20 14.06 9.36 -2.01
N LYS A 21 14.09 8.04 -2.16
CA LYS A 21 14.97 7.34 -3.09
C LYS A 21 14.16 6.36 -3.92
N SER A 22 13.48 6.89 -4.92
CA SER A 22 12.55 6.11 -5.72
C SER A 22 13.18 5.19 -6.76
N GLU A 23 14.49 5.18 -6.90
CA GLU A 23 15.14 4.31 -7.87
C GLU A 23 14.90 2.84 -7.54
N ASN A 24 14.40 2.08 -8.51
CA ASN A 24 14.14 0.65 -8.37
C ASN A 24 13.07 0.32 -7.33
N HIS A 25 12.22 1.28 -7.01
CA HIS A 25 11.10 1.07 -6.08
C HIS A 25 9.82 1.59 -6.72
N ILE A 26 8.71 0.88 -6.49
CA ILE A 26 7.40 1.41 -6.87
C ILE A 26 6.44 1.21 -5.70
N LEU A 27 5.53 2.15 -5.52
CA LEU A 27 4.57 2.15 -4.44
C LEU A 27 3.18 2.00 -5.03
N ILE A 28 2.52 0.92 -4.66
CA ILE A 28 1.22 0.52 -5.20
C ILE A 28 0.17 0.57 -4.10
N ASN A 29 -1.03 1.08 -4.42
CA ASN A 29 -2.11 1.11 -3.45
C ASN A 29 -3.25 0.17 -3.85
N THR A 30 -4.04 -0.27 -2.87
CA THR A 30 -5.20 -1.13 -3.09
C THR A 30 -6.51 -0.43 -2.76
N LEU A 31 -6.47 0.89 -2.64
CA LEU A 31 -7.69 1.67 -2.38
C LEU A 31 -8.66 1.59 -3.56
N ASN A 32 -9.93 1.84 -3.29
CA ASN A 32 -10.94 1.86 -4.34
C ASN A 32 -10.66 2.98 -5.34
N GLU A 33 -11.16 2.82 -6.55
CA GLU A 33 -10.99 3.83 -7.59
C GLU A 33 -11.52 5.19 -7.14
N SER A 34 -12.57 5.21 -6.36
CA SER A 34 -13.16 6.44 -5.85
C SER A 34 -12.33 7.11 -4.76
N GLU A 35 -11.28 6.45 -4.29
CA GLU A 35 -10.48 6.95 -3.16
C GLU A 35 -9.03 7.26 -3.56
N GLN A 36 -8.82 7.65 -4.80
CA GLN A 36 -7.47 7.88 -5.30
C GLN A 36 -6.96 9.31 -5.14
N GLU A 37 -7.75 10.19 -4.52
CA GLU A 37 -7.33 11.58 -4.37
C GLU A 37 -6.24 11.77 -3.31
N CYS A 38 -6.36 11.08 -2.18
CA CYS A 38 -5.36 11.19 -1.11
C CYS A 38 -4.56 9.90 -1.04
N LEU A 39 -3.33 9.94 -1.51
CA LEU A 39 -2.44 8.79 -1.54
C LEU A 39 -1.09 9.18 -0.95
N ILE A 40 -0.35 8.19 -0.48
CA ILE A 40 1.03 8.43 -0.08
C ILE A 40 1.79 8.98 -1.29
N GLN A 41 2.65 9.95 -1.06
CA GLN A 41 3.41 10.59 -2.14
C GLN A 41 4.16 9.55 -2.97
N ASN A 42 4.17 9.74 -4.27
CA ASN A 42 4.83 8.87 -5.26
C ASN A 42 4.14 7.52 -5.48
N THR A 43 2.89 7.39 -5.05
CA THR A 43 2.10 6.20 -5.38
C THR A 43 1.82 6.15 -6.87
N VAL A 44 1.99 4.98 -7.47
CA VAL A 44 1.70 4.77 -8.89
C VAL A 44 0.20 4.98 -9.14
N ASN A 45 -0.12 5.73 -10.17
CA ASN A 45 -1.51 5.96 -10.59
C ASN A 45 -2.13 4.61 -11.00
N ILE A 46 -3.32 4.31 -10.47
CA ILE A 46 -3.95 3.01 -10.74
C ILE A 46 -4.23 2.77 -12.22
N HIS A 47 -4.44 3.83 -12.98
CA HIS A 47 -4.69 3.69 -14.44
C HIS A 47 -3.43 3.39 -15.22
N LYS A 48 -2.26 3.57 -14.60
CA LYS A 48 -0.97 3.29 -15.22
C LYS A 48 -0.29 2.05 -14.63
N GLU A 49 -0.90 1.46 -13.62
CA GLU A 49 -0.30 0.34 -12.92
C GLU A 49 -0.06 -0.87 -13.82
N VAL A 50 -1.08 -1.29 -14.58
CA VAL A 50 -0.98 -2.46 -15.46
C VAL A 50 0.09 -2.24 -16.52
N GLU A 51 0.10 -1.06 -17.12
CA GLU A 51 1.08 -0.72 -18.16
C GLU A 51 2.51 -0.76 -17.59
N LEU A 52 2.69 -0.22 -16.39
CA LEU A 52 4.00 -0.22 -15.73
C LEU A 52 4.46 -1.65 -15.43
N ILE A 53 3.59 -2.47 -14.87
CA ILE A 53 3.92 -3.85 -14.52
C ILE A 53 4.27 -4.65 -15.77
N ASN A 54 3.49 -4.49 -16.83
CA ASN A 54 3.77 -5.17 -18.10
C ASN A 54 5.12 -4.75 -18.67
N SER A 55 5.46 -3.49 -18.55
CA SER A 55 6.75 -2.98 -18.99
C SER A 55 7.90 -3.62 -18.21
N LEU A 56 7.75 -3.75 -16.90
CA LEU A 56 8.76 -4.36 -16.06
C LEU A 56 8.97 -5.82 -16.43
N ILE A 57 7.89 -6.54 -16.69
CA ILE A 57 7.96 -7.95 -17.09
C ILE A 57 8.67 -8.07 -18.44
N LYS A 58 8.28 -7.23 -19.39
CA LYS A 58 8.85 -7.26 -20.73
C LYS A 58 10.35 -7.00 -20.71
N ASN A 59 10.79 -6.09 -19.84
CA ASN A 59 12.20 -5.72 -19.75
C ASN A 59 13.00 -6.64 -18.83
N GLY A 60 12.35 -7.67 -18.26
CA GLY A 60 13.02 -8.62 -17.37
C GLY A 60 13.40 -7.99 -16.04
N ASN A 61 12.77 -6.90 -15.64
CA ASN A 61 13.12 -6.17 -14.42
C ASN A 61 12.28 -6.66 -13.25
N LYS A 62 12.53 -7.91 -12.83
CA LYS A 62 11.75 -8.52 -11.74
C LYS A 62 12.38 -8.31 -10.36
N GLN A 63 13.52 -7.66 -10.32
CA GLN A 63 14.19 -7.33 -9.07
C GLN A 63 13.72 -6.00 -8.47
N VAL A 64 12.88 -5.25 -9.18
CA VAL A 64 12.32 -4.01 -8.65
C VAL A 64 11.59 -4.28 -7.35
N LYS A 65 11.69 -3.37 -6.41
CA LYS A 65 11.00 -3.49 -5.13
C LYS A 65 9.61 -2.90 -5.23
N ILE A 66 8.62 -3.73 -4.94
CA ILE A 66 7.22 -3.34 -5.01
C ILE A 66 6.66 -3.24 -3.59
N LEU A 67 6.25 -2.06 -3.19
CA LEU A 67 5.64 -1.82 -1.88
C LEU A 67 4.14 -1.63 -2.06
N ILE A 68 3.36 -2.38 -1.32
CA ILE A 68 1.89 -2.35 -1.43
C ILE A 68 1.29 -1.87 -0.12
N TYR A 69 0.33 -0.97 -0.20
CA TYR A 69 -0.40 -0.55 0.98
C TYR A 69 -1.89 -0.38 0.65
N GLY A 70 -2.73 -0.46 1.67
CA GLY A 70 -4.16 -0.26 1.52
C GLY A 70 -4.69 0.78 2.48
N ARG A 71 -5.96 0.68 2.82
CA ARG A 71 -6.59 1.61 3.76
C ARG A 71 -6.00 1.45 5.16
N ASN A 72 -5.85 0.20 5.59
CA ASN A 72 -5.39 -0.14 6.93
C ASN A 72 -4.87 -1.58 6.93
N CYS A 73 -4.55 -2.11 8.09
CA CYS A 73 -3.95 -3.44 8.22
C CYS A 73 -4.91 -4.59 7.90
N ASN A 74 -6.20 -4.33 7.82
CA ASN A 74 -7.21 -5.38 7.56
C ASN A 74 -7.73 -5.40 6.12
N ASP A 75 -7.04 -4.74 5.22
CA ASP A 75 -7.45 -4.70 3.82
C ASP A 75 -7.06 -6.00 3.12
N GLU A 76 -8.05 -6.84 2.82
CA GLU A 76 -7.81 -8.13 2.18
C GLU A 76 -7.18 -8.01 0.79
N LYS A 77 -7.40 -6.90 0.12
CA LYS A 77 -6.85 -6.67 -1.21
C LYS A 77 -5.33 -6.65 -1.20
N LEU A 78 -4.73 -6.33 -0.04
CA LEU A 78 -3.28 -6.35 0.10
C LEU A 78 -2.71 -7.71 -0.26
N TYR A 79 -3.30 -8.77 0.28
CA TYR A 79 -2.79 -10.13 0.10
C TYR A 79 -3.05 -10.65 -1.31
N ILE A 80 -4.18 -10.26 -1.89
CA ILE A 80 -4.50 -10.62 -3.26
C ILE A 80 -3.47 -10.00 -4.21
N LYS A 81 -3.20 -8.71 -4.04
CA LYS A 81 -2.23 -8.00 -4.87
C LYS A 81 -0.82 -8.55 -4.66
N TYR A 82 -0.45 -8.81 -3.42
CA TYR A 82 0.84 -9.40 -3.08
C TYR A 82 1.05 -10.71 -3.83
N ASN A 83 0.07 -11.60 -3.75
CA ASN A 83 0.15 -12.90 -4.39
C ASN A 83 0.20 -12.78 -5.91
N GLN A 84 -0.51 -11.83 -6.48
CA GLN A 84 -0.49 -11.59 -7.92
C GLN A 84 0.91 -11.21 -8.38
N PHE A 85 1.56 -10.28 -7.69
CA PHE A 85 2.91 -9.88 -8.08
C PHE A 85 3.92 -11.01 -7.90
N CYS A 86 3.79 -11.78 -6.82
CA CYS A 86 4.68 -12.92 -6.61
C CYS A 86 4.50 -13.96 -7.72
N SER A 87 3.26 -14.22 -8.14
CA SER A 87 3.03 -15.19 -9.23
C SER A 87 3.52 -14.70 -10.58
N LEU A 88 3.66 -13.39 -10.75
CA LEU A 88 4.23 -12.84 -11.97
C LEU A 88 5.77 -12.92 -11.99
N GLY A 89 6.35 -13.38 -10.90
CA GLY A 89 7.79 -13.57 -10.83
C GLY A 89 8.57 -12.50 -10.09
N PHE A 90 7.88 -11.47 -9.58
CA PHE A 90 8.55 -10.46 -8.76
C PHE A 90 8.87 -11.06 -7.40
N TYR A 91 10.10 -10.89 -6.94
CA TYR A 91 10.54 -11.51 -5.69
C TYR A 91 10.87 -10.50 -4.59
N ASN A 92 10.78 -9.23 -4.88
CA ASN A 92 10.98 -8.16 -3.88
C ASN A 92 9.66 -7.42 -3.65
N VAL A 93 8.67 -8.15 -3.13
CA VAL A 93 7.34 -7.59 -2.87
C VAL A 93 7.14 -7.45 -1.36
N TYR A 94 6.68 -6.28 -0.93
CA TYR A 94 6.54 -5.94 0.48
C TYR A 94 5.18 -5.32 0.76
N ILE A 95 4.68 -5.51 1.98
CA ILE A 95 3.43 -4.90 2.42
C ILE A 95 3.69 -3.91 3.54
N TYR A 96 3.22 -2.68 3.37
CA TYR A 96 3.17 -1.71 4.45
C TYR A 96 1.84 -1.90 5.16
N MET A 97 1.89 -2.61 6.29
CA MET A 97 0.68 -3.00 7.01
C MET A 97 -0.12 -1.84 7.59
N GLY A 98 0.55 -0.78 8.00
CA GLY A 98 -0.15 0.36 8.58
C GLY A 98 -1.12 1.03 7.63
N GLY A 99 -0.78 1.04 6.36
CA GLY A 99 -1.61 1.60 5.32
C GLY A 99 -1.81 3.10 5.43
N LEU A 100 -2.78 3.60 4.69
CA LEU A 100 -3.05 5.03 4.68
C LEU A 100 -3.52 5.53 6.04
N PHE A 101 -4.22 4.71 6.78
CA PHE A 101 -4.70 5.08 8.12
C PHE A 101 -3.54 5.46 9.04
N GLU A 102 -2.56 4.59 9.16
CA GLU A 102 -1.37 4.87 9.99
C GLU A 102 -0.61 6.08 9.45
N TRP A 103 -0.42 6.13 8.13
CA TRP A 103 0.33 7.21 7.50
C TRP A 103 -0.27 8.58 7.80
N LEU A 104 -1.61 8.69 7.72
CA LEU A 104 -2.30 9.94 7.99
C LEU A 104 -2.26 10.32 9.47
N MET A 105 -2.32 9.33 10.36
CA MET A 105 -2.19 9.59 11.78
C MET A 105 -0.79 10.12 12.11
N LEU A 106 0.23 9.53 11.49
CA LEU A 106 1.59 10.00 11.66
C LEU A 106 1.78 11.39 11.06
N GLN A 107 1.14 11.64 9.92
CA GLN A 107 1.17 12.96 9.31
C GLN A 107 0.55 14.02 10.23
N ASP A 108 -0.55 13.67 10.90
CA ASP A 108 -1.22 14.59 11.81
C ASP A 108 -0.33 14.95 13.02
N ILE A 109 0.45 13.98 13.49
CA ILE A 109 1.31 14.17 14.66
C ILE A 109 2.64 14.84 14.27
N TYR A 110 3.28 14.37 13.21
CA TYR A 110 4.64 14.74 12.87
C TYR A 110 4.77 15.66 11.66
N GLY A 111 3.70 15.88 10.92
CA GLY A 111 3.69 16.83 9.83
C GLY A 111 3.74 16.21 8.44
N ILE A 112 3.26 16.98 7.47
CA ILE A 112 3.17 16.53 6.08
C ILE A 112 4.53 16.40 5.42
N GLU A 113 5.54 17.09 5.95
CA GLU A 113 6.88 17.00 5.37
C GLU A 113 7.50 15.64 5.61
N GLU A 114 7.22 15.04 6.77
CA GLU A 114 7.74 13.71 7.12
C GLU A 114 6.86 12.59 6.56
N PHE A 115 5.57 12.85 6.40
CA PHE A 115 4.61 11.86 5.91
C PHE A 115 3.78 12.46 4.77
N PRO A 116 4.42 12.71 3.61
CA PRO A 116 3.74 13.43 2.53
C PRO A 116 2.69 12.61 1.82
N THR A 117 1.62 13.29 1.43
CA THR A 117 0.54 12.72 0.63
C THR A 117 0.23 13.64 -0.53
N THR A 118 -0.48 13.11 -1.53
CA THR A 118 -0.85 13.87 -2.72
C THR A 118 -1.90 14.94 -2.42
N LYS A 119 -2.63 14.76 -1.33
CA LYS A 119 -3.66 15.71 -0.91
C LYS A 119 -3.82 15.57 0.61
N LYS A 120 -4.25 16.65 1.25
CA LYS A 120 -4.54 16.60 2.68
C LYS A 120 -5.95 16.06 2.90
N GLU A 121 -6.06 15.07 3.79
CA GLU A 121 -7.35 14.50 4.17
C GLU A 121 -7.54 14.69 5.66
N LEU A 122 -8.59 15.38 6.05
CA LEU A 122 -8.86 15.67 7.45
C LEU A 122 -9.60 14.55 8.17
N ASP A 123 -10.40 13.79 7.42
CA ASP A 123 -11.17 12.69 8.02
C ASP A 123 -10.36 11.40 8.00
N ILE A 124 -9.39 11.32 8.89
CA ILE A 124 -8.48 10.18 8.98
C ILE A 124 -9.24 8.90 9.33
N LEU A 125 -10.26 9.03 10.17
CA LEU A 125 -11.00 7.86 10.66
C LEU A 125 -11.78 7.11 9.58
N LYS A 126 -11.98 7.72 8.43
CA LYS A 126 -12.67 7.00 7.35
C LYS A 126 -11.83 5.82 6.83
N TYR A 127 -10.55 5.80 7.15
CA TYR A 127 -9.65 4.71 6.75
C TYR A 127 -9.43 3.68 7.85
N LYS A 128 -10.05 3.86 9.01
CA LYS A 128 -9.86 2.95 10.14
C LYS A 128 -10.37 1.55 9.83
N PRO A 129 -9.82 0.52 10.48
CA PRO A 129 -10.37 -0.83 10.35
C PRO A 129 -11.79 -0.88 10.93
N ASN A 130 -12.59 -1.79 10.42
CA ASN A 130 -13.96 -1.97 10.90
C ASN A 130 -13.94 -2.53 12.32
N LYS A 131 -14.89 -2.09 13.14
CA LYS A 131 -15.01 -2.64 14.47
C LYS A 131 -15.52 -4.08 14.36
N VAL A 132 -15.16 -4.89 15.35
CA VAL A 132 -15.55 -6.30 15.38
C VAL A 132 -16.58 -6.56 16.47
N LEU A 133 -16.39 -5.96 17.63
CA LEU A 133 -17.29 -6.15 18.76
C LEU A 133 -18.56 -5.31 18.58
N ASN A 134 -19.68 -5.82 19.03
CA ASN A 134 -20.99 -5.16 18.96
C ASN A 134 -21.58 -5.01 17.56
N VAL A 135 -21.00 -5.67 16.57
CA VAL A 135 -21.54 -5.57 15.20
C VAL A 135 -22.89 -6.28 15.10
N GLN A 136 -23.05 -7.41 15.79
CA GLN A 136 -24.25 -8.20 15.75
C GLN A 136 -25.47 -7.48 16.31
N LEU A 137 -25.29 -6.40 17.06
CA LEU A 137 -26.41 -5.62 17.59
C LEU A 137 -27.25 -5.00 16.49
N LEU A 138 -26.68 -4.88 15.32
CA LEU A 138 -27.36 -4.29 14.17
C LEU A 138 -28.25 -5.27 13.45
N GLU A 139 -28.27 -6.52 13.88
CA GLU A 139 -29.02 -7.58 13.23
C GLU A 139 -30.45 -7.74 13.74
N TYR A 140 -30.82 -6.99 14.74
CA TYR A 140 -32.16 -7.10 15.34
C TYR A 140 -33.18 -6.20 14.69
#